data_59be49fd5f99a41e382386091794554a
#
_entry.id   59be49fd5f99a41e382386091794554a
#
_cell.length_a   1.000
_cell.length_b   1.000
_cell.length_c   1.000
_cell.angle_alpha   90.00
_cell.angle_beta   90.00
_cell.angle_gamma   90.00
#
_symmetry.space_group_name_H-M   'P 1'
#
loop_
_entity.id
_entity.type
_entity.pdbx_description
1 polymer ?
#
loop_
_entity_poly.entity_id
_entity_poly.type
_entity_poly.pdbx_seq_one_letter_code
_entity_poly.pdbx_strand_id
1 'polypeptide(L)'
;TTPRRDALYLARAAAAPTAPTGQDGLFEPPADVPTFEPLTDGERYVWDHAVARFSSLELHALDLVRDQLRELGAITLWQLRRASRKSRHRTAGLVVGRQRPGTAKGFAFFVLEDGPTRGQLIISPDLWERHRVILRDASILIADVVVEDTGYQLSLRAERLFALPAPVNVRGYHYA
;
A
#
# COMPACT_ATOMS: atom_id res chain seq x y z
N THR A 1 -18.21 -15.35 15.51
CA THR A 1 -17.27 -14.18 15.60
C THR A 1 -18.03 -12.98 15.06
N THR A 2 -18.32 -12.01 15.90
CA THR A 2 -19.09 -10.80 15.54
C THR A 2 -18.30 -10.00 14.49
N PRO A 3 -18.90 -9.63 13.36
CA PRO A 3 -18.23 -8.78 12.36
C PRO A 3 -17.77 -7.46 12.99
N ARG A 4 -16.65 -6.93 12.53
CA ARG A 4 -15.97 -5.75 13.11
C ARG A 4 -16.86 -4.48 13.12
N ARG A 5 -17.71 -4.31 12.10
CA ARG A 5 -18.68 -3.20 12.02
C ARG A 5 -19.75 -3.31 13.11
N ASP A 6 -20.24 -4.52 13.32
CA ASP A 6 -21.25 -4.79 14.35
C ASP A 6 -20.66 -4.54 15.74
N ALA A 7 -19.42 -4.98 15.97
CA ALA A 7 -18.70 -4.73 17.22
C ALA A 7 -18.48 -3.23 17.49
N LEU A 8 -18.12 -2.45 16.46
CA LEU A 8 -17.97 -0.99 16.59
C LEU A 8 -19.30 -0.27 16.82
N TYR A 9 -20.37 -0.72 16.16
CA TYR A 9 -21.71 -0.19 16.37
C TYR A 9 -22.18 -0.47 17.79
N LEU A 10 -22.04 -1.72 18.26
CA LEU A 10 -22.38 -2.12 19.62
C LEU A 10 -21.57 -1.34 20.67
N ALA A 11 -20.27 -1.15 20.46
CA ALA A 11 -19.43 -0.37 21.34
C ALA A 11 -19.86 1.12 21.38
N ARG A 12 -20.25 1.69 20.24
CA ARG A 12 -20.76 3.07 20.17
C ARG A 12 -22.14 3.21 20.79
N ALA A 13 -23.03 2.25 20.57
CA ALA A 13 -24.35 2.22 21.19
C ALA A 13 -24.27 2.06 22.71
N ALA A 14 -23.31 1.25 23.18
CA ALA A 14 -23.06 1.10 24.63
C ALA A 14 -22.36 2.34 25.25
N ALA A 15 -21.64 3.14 24.46
CA ALA A 15 -20.98 4.37 24.93
C ALA A 15 -21.87 5.63 24.80
N ALA A 16 -23.06 5.54 24.21
CA ALA A 16 -23.99 6.66 24.14
C ALA A 16 -24.53 6.97 25.58
N PRO A 17 -24.56 8.26 26.01
CA PRO A 17 -25.08 8.60 27.32
C PRO A 17 -26.54 8.26 27.38
N THR A 18 -26.89 7.15 28.01
CA THR A 18 -28.26 6.83 28.39
C THR A 18 -28.65 7.72 29.57
N ALA A 19 -29.82 8.35 29.49
CA ALA A 19 -30.40 9.04 30.61
C ALA A 19 -30.49 8.09 31.85
N PRO A 20 -30.27 8.57 33.06
CA PRO A 20 -30.15 7.73 34.25
C PRO A 20 -31.51 7.12 34.61
N THR A 21 -31.72 5.90 34.17
CA THR A 21 -32.82 5.07 34.63
C THR A 21 -32.28 3.69 35.02
N GLY A 22 -32.17 3.45 36.30
CA GLY A 22 -32.11 2.13 36.94
C GLY A 22 -30.91 1.26 36.59
N GLN A 23 -30.34 0.58 37.56
CA GLN A 23 -29.15 -0.26 37.49
C GLN A 23 -29.25 -1.54 36.59
N ASP A 24 -30.40 -1.80 35.97
CA ASP A 24 -30.69 -3.05 35.25
C ASP A 24 -30.48 -2.97 33.74
N GLY A 25 -30.15 -1.80 33.17
CA GLY A 25 -30.01 -1.62 31.71
C GLY A 25 -28.61 -1.70 31.16
N LEU A 26 -27.61 -2.06 31.95
CA LEU A 26 -26.19 -1.91 31.54
C LEU A 26 -25.70 -2.95 30.49
N PHE A 27 -26.49 -3.96 30.18
CA PHE A 27 -26.09 -5.07 29.32
C PHE A 27 -27.14 -5.54 28.31
N GLU A 28 -28.28 -4.90 28.18
CA GLU A 28 -29.19 -5.24 27.10
C GLU A 28 -28.67 -4.65 25.77
N PRO A 29 -28.30 -5.49 24.80
CA PRO A 29 -27.99 -4.99 23.47
C PRO A 29 -29.24 -4.33 22.89
N PRO A 30 -29.13 -3.22 22.13
CA PRO A 30 -30.28 -2.61 21.48
C PRO A 30 -31.04 -3.65 20.67
N ALA A 31 -32.36 -3.67 20.80
CA ALA A 31 -33.26 -4.67 20.22
C ALA A 31 -33.19 -4.76 18.67
N ASP A 32 -32.58 -3.80 18.03
CA ASP A 32 -32.48 -3.69 16.58
C ASP A 32 -31.03 -3.36 16.20
N VAL A 33 -30.17 -4.39 16.18
CA VAL A 33 -28.78 -4.24 15.71
C VAL A 33 -28.79 -4.40 14.19
N PRO A 34 -28.50 -3.35 13.42
CA PRO A 34 -28.44 -3.48 11.97
C PRO A 34 -27.35 -4.49 11.58
N THR A 35 -27.72 -5.43 10.74
CA THR A 35 -26.75 -6.36 10.15
C THR A 35 -26.01 -5.64 9.03
N PHE A 36 -24.72 -5.41 9.21
CA PHE A 36 -23.89 -4.82 8.17
C PHE A 36 -23.30 -5.92 7.27
N GLU A 37 -23.22 -5.63 5.98
CA GLU A 37 -22.48 -6.50 5.06
C GLU A 37 -21.01 -6.60 5.53
N PRO A 38 -20.41 -7.81 5.46
CA PRO A 38 -19.01 -7.98 5.81
C PRO A 38 -18.13 -7.10 4.92
N LEU A 39 -17.09 -6.52 5.52
CA LEU A 39 -16.10 -5.75 4.77
C LEU A 39 -15.42 -6.64 3.75
N THR A 40 -15.27 -6.14 2.52
CA THR A 40 -14.36 -6.75 1.54
C THR A 40 -12.93 -6.73 2.08
N ASP A 41 -12.06 -7.57 1.55
CA ASP A 41 -10.65 -7.61 1.96
C ASP A 41 -9.95 -6.27 1.73
N GLY A 42 -10.31 -5.56 0.65
CA GLY A 42 -9.82 -4.22 0.39
C GLY A 42 -10.24 -3.21 1.47
N GLU A 43 -11.51 -3.17 1.84
CA GLU A 43 -12.02 -2.30 2.91
C GLU A 43 -11.39 -2.67 4.25
N ARG A 44 -11.22 -3.97 4.55
CA ARG A 44 -10.57 -4.45 5.77
C ARG A 44 -9.11 -4.00 5.83
N TYR A 45 -8.38 -4.14 4.73
CA TYR A 45 -7.01 -3.67 4.62
C TYR A 45 -6.90 -2.17 4.89
N VAL A 46 -7.81 -1.35 4.32
CA VAL A 46 -7.88 0.10 4.56
C VAL A 46 -8.10 0.41 6.02
N TRP A 47 -9.11 -0.21 6.63
CA TRP A 47 -9.46 0.01 8.02
C TRP A 47 -8.34 -0.40 8.96
N ASP A 48 -7.69 -1.52 8.71
CA ASP A 48 -6.58 -2.01 9.50
C ASP A 48 -5.41 -1.02 9.48
N HIS A 49 -5.04 -0.53 8.29
CA HIS A 49 -3.97 0.47 8.16
C HIS A 49 -4.35 1.84 8.72
N ALA A 50 -5.61 2.26 8.63
CA ALA A 50 -6.06 3.54 9.18
C ALA A 50 -6.02 3.56 10.70
N VAL A 51 -6.35 2.43 11.35
CA VAL A 51 -6.49 2.33 12.82
C VAL A 51 -5.22 1.80 13.47
N ALA A 52 -4.70 0.67 13.00
CA ALA A 52 -3.60 -0.05 13.63
C ALA A 52 -2.25 0.13 12.93
N ARG A 53 -2.23 0.75 11.76
CA ARG A 53 -1.07 0.92 10.88
C ARG A 53 -0.43 -0.40 10.40
N PHE A 54 -1.12 -1.51 10.56
CA PHE A 54 -0.77 -2.80 9.96
C PHE A 54 -2.06 -3.54 9.61
N SER A 55 -2.03 -4.46 8.65
CA SER A 55 -3.18 -5.31 8.34
C SER A 55 -3.09 -6.63 9.09
N SER A 56 -4.24 -7.08 9.58
CA SER A 56 -4.40 -8.44 10.11
C SER A 56 -4.56 -9.49 9.02
N LEU A 57 -4.72 -9.04 7.78
CA LEU A 57 -4.70 -9.91 6.61
C LEU A 57 -3.25 -10.20 6.22
N GLU A 58 -2.94 -11.44 5.92
CA GLU A 58 -1.64 -11.83 5.33
C GLU A 58 -1.50 -11.37 3.85
N LEU A 59 -2.21 -10.31 3.47
CA LEU A 59 -2.25 -9.75 2.13
C LEU A 59 -1.32 -8.54 2.03
N HIS A 60 -0.51 -8.52 0.99
CA HIS A 60 0.25 -7.34 0.63
C HIS A 60 -0.63 -6.34 -0.15
N ALA A 61 -0.36 -5.03 -0.02
CA ALA A 61 -1.13 -3.98 -0.72
C ALA A 61 -1.25 -4.21 -2.23
N LEU A 62 -0.21 -4.77 -2.85
CA LEU A 62 -0.22 -5.08 -4.28
C LEU A 62 -1.15 -6.23 -4.64
N ASP A 63 -1.49 -7.12 -3.71
CA ASP A 63 -2.37 -8.25 -4.01
C ASP A 63 -3.78 -7.79 -4.31
N LEU A 64 -4.21 -6.68 -3.72
CA LEU A 64 -5.50 -6.04 -3.98
C LEU A 64 -5.64 -5.50 -5.41
N VAL A 65 -4.53 -5.23 -6.07
CA VAL A 65 -4.48 -4.65 -7.43
C VAL A 65 -3.71 -5.54 -8.41
N ARG A 66 -3.41 -6.78 -8.02
CA ARG A 66 -2.55 -7.70 -8.77
C ARG A 66 -3.06 -7.96 -10.19
N ASP A 67 -4.35 -8.13 -10.37
CA ASP A 67 -4.94 -8.40 -11.68
C ASP A 67 -4.84 -7.17 -12.58
N GLN A 68 -5.12 -5.98 -12.06
CA GLN A 68 -4.91 -4.72 -12.80
C GLN A 68 -3.45 -4.54 -13.23
N LEU A 69 -2.51 -4.88 -12.36
CA LEU A 69 -1.08 -4.81 -12.68
C LEU A 69 -0.69 -5.80 -13.80
N ARG A 70 -1.27 -7.01 -13.81
CA ARG A 70 -1.07 -7.99 -14.90
C ARG A 70 -1.62 -7.48 -16.23
N GLU A 71 -2.81 -6.91 -16.23
CA GLU A 71 -3.41 -6.32 -17.44
C GLU A 71 -2.56 -5.19 -18.02
N LEU A 72 -1.89 -4.43 -17.15
CA LEU A 72 -0.92 -3.40 -17.55
C LEU A 72 0.43 -3.96 -17.97
N GLY A 73 0.62 -5.28 -17.97
CA GLY A 73 1.86 -5.96 -18.35
C GLY A 73 2.97 -5.85 -17.30
N ALA A 74 2.63 -5.55 -16.04
CA ALA A 74 3.63 -5.47 -14.98
C ALA A 74 3.99 -6.88 -14.46
N ILE A 75 5.28 -7.13 -14.34
CA ILE A 75 5.83 -8.34 -13.71
C ILE A 75 6.26 -8.04 -12.28
N THR A 76 6.33 -9.06 -11.44
CA THR A 76 6.71 -8.93 -10.03
C THR A 76 8.21 -8.64 -9.85
N LEU A 77 8.58 -8.03 -8.72
CA LEU A 77 9.99 -7.84 -8.38
C LEU A 77 10.72 -9.18 -8.25
N TRP A 78 10.02 -10.23 -7.82
CA TRP A 78 10.58 -11.58 -7.77
C TRP A 78 10.94 -12.13 -9.15
N GLN A 79 10.12 -11.88 -10.16
CA GLN A 79 10.43 -12.23 -11.56
C GLN A 79 11.61 -11.40 -12.09
N LEU A 80 11.68 -10.11 -11.75
CA LEU A 80 12.80 -9.23 -12.13
C LEU A 80 14.15 -9.71 -11.58
N ARG A 81 14.18 -10.32 -10.39
CA ARG A 81 15.44 -10.91 -9.86
C ARG A 81 16.04 -12.00 -10.74
N ARG A 82 15.24 -12.57 -11.65
CA ARG A 82 15.67 -13.60 -12.60
C ARG A 82 15.85 -13.05 -14.03
N ALA A 83 15.56 -11.78 -14.23
CA ALA A 83 15.69 -11.14 -15.53
C ALA A 83 17.16 -10.85 -15.86
N SER A 84 17.46 -10.80 -17.15
CA SER A 84 18.82 -10.47 -17.62
C SER A 84 19.12 -9.00 -17.36
N ARG A 85 20.38 -8.70 -17.04
CA ARG A 85 20.85 -7.32 -16.98
C ARG A 85 20.57 -6.60 -18.29
N LYS A 86 20.26 -5.31 -18.22
CA LYS A 86 19.87 -4.44 -19.32
C LYS A 86 18.57 -4.80 -20.03
N SER A 87 17.85 -5.84 -19.58
CA SER A 87 16.47 -6.10 -20.06
C SER A 87 15.51 -5.03 -19.58
N ARG A 88 14.45 -4.81 -20.39
CA ARG A 88 13.41 -3.82 -20.11
C ARG A 88 12.12 -4.52 -19.71
N HIS A 89 11.53 -4.05 -18.64
CA HIS A 89 10.29 -4.61 -18.12
C HIS A 89 9.42 -3.51 -17.53
N ARG A 90 8.13 -3.79 -17.41
CA ARG A 90 7.25 -3.02 -16.56
C ARG A 90 7.09 -3.76 -15.24
N THR A 91 7.14 -3.02 -14.15
CA THR A 91 6.92 -3.55 -12.80
C THR A 91 6.16 -2.56 -11.94
N ALA A 92 5.70 -3.03 -10.79
CA ALA A 92 5.09 -2.19 -9.78
C ALA A 92 5.59 -2.56 -8.39
N GLY A 93 5.51 -1.61 -7.47
CA GLY A 93 5.88 -1.83 -6.08
C GLY A 93 5.22 -0.83 -5.15
N LEU A 94 5.01 -1.25 -3.91
CA LEU A 94 4.69 -0.36 -2.81
C LEU A 94 5.95 0.46 -2.49
N VAL A 95 5.84 1.77 -2.44
CA VAL A 95 6.98 2.65 -2.12
C VAL A 95 7.16 2.68 -0.61
N VAL A 96 8.12 1.94 -0.10
CA VAL A 96 8.43 1.85 1.35
C VAL A 96 9.59 2.73 1.77
N GLY A 97 10.34 3.29 0.83
CA GLY A 97 11.41 4.23 1.12
C GLY A 97 11.64 5.22 -0.02
N ARG A 98 11.93 6.47 0.33
CA ARG A 98 12.27 7.56 -0.62
C ARG A 98 13.49 8.28 -0.11
N GLN A 99 14.52 8.36 -0.94
CA GLN A 99 15.75 9.08 -0.64
C GLN A 99 16.19 9.91 -1.83
N ARG A 100 16.56 11.15 -1.60
CA ARG A 100 17.20 12.03 -2.59
C ARG A 100 18.38 12.73 -1.94
N PRO A 101 19.52 12.03 -1.80
CA PRO A 101 20.70 12.60 -1.15
C PRO A 101 21.25 13.78 -1.94
N GLY A 102 21.65 14.84 -1.25
CA GLY A 102 22.27 16.01 -1.90
C GLY A 102 23.55 15.66 -2.68
N THR A 103 24.27 14.61 -2.27
CA THR A 103 25.48 14.11 -2.90
C THR A 103 25.25 13.31 -4.19
N ALA A 104 24.00 12.89 -4.44
CA ALA A 104 23.67 12.02 -5.58
C ALA A 104 23.41 12.78 -6.90
N LYS A 105 23.89 14.00 -7.05
CA LYS A 105 23.75 14.80 -8.28
C LYS A 105 22.29 14.88 -8.79
N GLY A 106 21.33 14.94 -7.87
CA GLY A 106 19.91 15.05 -8.19
C GLY A 106 19.18 13.74 -8.47
N PHE A 107 19.86 12.59 -8.45
CA PHE A 107 19.22 11.28 -8.51
C PHE A 107 18.40 11.02 -7.24
N ALA A 108 17.28 10.31 -7.41
CA ALA A 108 16.49 9.80 -6.32
C ALA A 108 16.50 8.27 -6.31
N PHE A 109 16.37 7.70 -5.13
CA PHE A 109 16.39 6.26 -4.88
C PHE A 109 15.15 5.89 -4.09
N PHE A 110 14.32 5.05 -4.69
CA PHE A 110 13.13 4.55 -4.02
C PHE A 110 13.30 3.07 -3.72
N VAL A 111 12.79 2.65 -2.59
CA VAL A 111 12.67 1.22 -2.28
C VAL A 111 11.25 0.80 -2.63
N LEU A 112 11.15 -0.10 -3.58
CA LEU A 112 9.89 -0.76 -3.94
C LEU A 112 9.81 -2.10 -3.23
N GLU A 113 8.63 -2.43 -2.73
CA GLU A 113 8.31 -3.70 -2.08
C GLU A 113 7.18 -4.40 -2.83
N ASP A 114 7.33 -5.70 -3.04
CA ASP A 114 6.34 -6.59 -3.65
C ASP A 114 6.37 -7.93 -2.90
N GLY A 115 5.52 -8.05 -1.88
CA GLY A 115 5.57 -9.14 -0.92
C GLY A 115 6.93 -9.19 -0.20
N PRO A 116 7.61 -10.34 -0.20
CA PRO A 116 8.90 -10.49 0.47
C PRO A 116 10.07 -9.90 -0.35
N THR A 117 9.83 -9.45 -1.57
CA THR A 117 10.88 -8.97 -2.48
C THR A 117 10.96 -7.45 -2.46
N ARG A 118 12.17 -6.93 -2.30
CA ARG A 118 12.47 -5.51 -2.42
C ARG A 118 13.42 -5.24 -3.57
N GLY A 119 13.24 -4.07 -4.19
CA GLY A 119 14.13 -3.57 -5.23
C GLY A 119 14.35 -2.07 -5.09
N GLN A 120 15.54 -1.62 -5.45
CA GLN A 120 15.86 -0.20 -5.52
C GLN A 120 15.52 0.33 -6.91
N LEU A 121 14.70 1.37 -6.96
CA LEU A 121 14.38 2.12 -8.18
C LEU A 121 15.22 3.38 -8.23
N ILE A 122 16.07 3.50 -9.26
CA ILE A 122 16.93 4.65 -9.52
C ILE A 122 16.20 5.59 -10.47
N ILE A 123 16.00 6.82 -10.05
CA ILE A 123 15.24 7.85 -10.77
C ILE A 123 16.20 8.98 -11.13
N SER A 124 16.32 9.27 -12.43
CA SER A 124 17.16 10.37 -12.91
C SER A 124 16.58 11.75 -12.54
N PRO A 125 17.40 12.79 -12.47
CA PRO A 125 16.94 14.15 -12.20
C PRO A 125 15.83 14.61 -13.15
N ASP A 126 15.96 14.35 -14.45
CA ASP A 126 14.96 14.73 -15.46
C ASP A 126 13.62 14.01 -15.25
N LEU A 127 13.66 12.73 -14.88
CA LEU A 127 12.47 11.94 -14.61
C LEU A 127 11.80 12.41 -13.31
N TRP A 128 12.61 12.77 -12.31
CA TRP A 128 12.13 13.35 -11.07
C TRP A 128 11.35 14.64 -11.31
N GLU A 129 11.91 15.59 -12.06
CA GLU A 129 11.25 16.88 -12.29
C GLU A 129 9.94 16.72 -13.08
N ARG A 130 9.91 15.83 -14.07
CA ARG A 130 8.70 15.54 -14.85
C ARG A 130 7.58 14.89 -14.06
N HIS A 131 7.92 14.07 -13.06
CA HIS A 131 6.97 13.24 -12.31
C HIS A 131 6.91 13.58 -10.82
N ARG A 132 7.35 14.79 -10.44
CA ARG A 132 7.51 15.18 -9.04
C ARG A 132 6.27 14.95 -8.17
N VAL A 133 5.08 15.23 -8.71
CA VAL A 133 3.81 15.02 -7.98
C VAL A 133 3.58 13.54 -7.71
N ILE A 134 3.68 12.70 -8.73
CA ILE A 134 3.52 11.24 -8.61
C ILE A 134 4.54 10.69 -7.61
N LEU A 135 5.79 11.10 -7.71
CA LEU A 135 6.88 10.59 -6.87
C LEU A 135 6.77 10.99 -5.40
N ARG A 136 6.08 12.09 -5.10
CA ARG A 136 5.85 12.51 -3.72
C ARG A 136 4.72 11.73 -3.05
N ASP A 137 3.65 11.46 -3.79
CA ASP A 137 2.37 11.10 -3.19
C ASP A 137 1.96 9.64 -3.49
N ALA A 138 2.47 9.03 -4.58
CA ALA A 138 2.07 7.68 -4.95
C ALA A 138 2.55 6.63 -3.94
N SER A 139 1.63 5.89 -3.35
CA SER A 139 1.94 4.74 -2.51
C SER A 139 2.32 3.51 -3.34
N ILE A 140 1.64 3.29 -4.46
CA ILE A 140 1.98 2.25 -5.45
C ILE A 140 2.49 2.95 -6.69
N LEU A 141 3.69 2.58 -7.11
CA LEU A 141 4.35 3.12 -8.28
C LEU A 141 4.52 2.02 -9.32
N ILE A 142 4.08 2.31 -10.55
CA ILE A 142 4.35 1.49 -11.72
C ILE A 142 5.50 2.14 -12.47
N ALA A 143 6.47 1.35 -12.90
CA ALA A 143 7.64 1.84 -13.63
C ALA A 143 7.99 0.94 -14.81
N ASP A 144 8.30 1.55 -15.95
CA ASP A 144 9.08 0.89 -16.99
C ASP A 144 10.56 1.04 -16.61
N VAL A 145 11.25 -0.07 -16.50
CA VAL A 145 12.59 -0.13 -15.92
C VAL A 145 13.58 -0.88 -16.81
N VAL A 146 14.84 -0.53 -16.65
CA VAL A 146 15.98 -1.33 -17.09
C VAL A 146 16.60 -2.01 -15.87
N VAL A 147 16.81 -3.31 -15.96
CA VAL A 147 17.48 -4.08 -14.90
C VAL A 147 18.97 -3.75 -14.91
N GLU A 148 19.46 -3.12 -13.84
CA GLU A 148 20.88 -2.77 -13.71
C GLU A 148 21.66 -3.87 -12.99
N ASP A 149 21.09 -4.41 -11.91
CA ASP A 149 21.67 -5.49 -11.13
C ASP A 149 20.61 -6.38 -10.49
N THR A 150 20.89 -7.68 -10.42
CA THR A 150 20.03 -8.70 -9.78
C THR A 150 20.77 -9.49 -8.69
N GLY A 151 22.00 -9.11 -8.36
CA GLY A 151 22.83 -9.78 -7.37
C GLY A 151 22.34 -9.60 -5.94
N TYR A 152 23.15 -9.00 -5.09
CA TYR A 152 22.81 -8.79 -3.69
C TYR A 152 21.55 -7.94 -3.52
N GLN A 153 21.43 -6.86 -4.30
CA GLN A 153 20.28 -5.98 -4.32
C GLN A 153 19.72 -5.85 -5.74
N LEU A 154 18.41 -6.04 -5.92
CA LEU A 154 17.75 -5.75 -7.17
C LEU A 154 17.80 -4.24 -7.43
N SER A 155 18.52 -3.82 -8.46
CA SER A 155 18.66 -2.42 -8.86
C SER A 155 18.02 -2.20 -10.23
N LEU A 156 17.10 -1.25 -10.28
CA LEU A 156 16.26 -0.96 -11.43
C LEU A 156 16.40 0.52 -11.78
N ARG A 157 16.70 0.85 -13.04
CA ARG A 157 16.71 2.23 -13.51
C ARG A 157 15.37 2.55 -14.16
N ALA A 158 14.68 3.55 -13.66
CA ALA A 158 13.42 4.00 -14.21
C ALA A 158 13.59 4.69 -15.57
N GLU A 159 12.72 4.36 -16.53
CA GLU A 159 12.59 5.03 -17.83
C GLU A 159 11.25 5.79 -17.93
N ARG A 160 10.17 5.24 -17.41
CA ARG A 160 8.84 5.88 -17.31
C ARG A 160 8.20 5.55 -15.99
N LEU A 161 7.34 6.44 -15.52
CA LEU A 161 6.66 6.31 -14.23
C LEU A 161 5.17 6.58 -14.39
N PHE A 162 4.37 5.79 -13.69
CA PHE A 162 2.91 5.93 -13.63
C PHE A 162 2.45 5.73 -12.19
N ALA A 163 1.43 6.47 -11.76
CA ALA A 163 0.74 6.14 -10.53
C ALA A 163 -0.42 5.19 -10.86
N LEU A 164 -0.58 4.16 -10.06
CA LEU A 164 -1.86 3.47 -10.03
C LEU A 164 -2.82 4.39 -9.24
N PRO A 165 -4.00 4.73 -9.76
CA PRO A 165 -5.03 5.33 -8.94
C PRO A 165 -5.35 4.29 -7.85
N ALA A 166 -4.84 4.55 -6.65
CA ALA A 166 -4.97 3.61 -5.57
C ALA A 166 -6.45 3.49 -5.19
N PRO A 167 -7.03 2.30 -5.19
CA PRO A 167 -8.36 2.08 -4.60
C PRO A 167 -8.33 2.34 -3.08
N VAL A 168 -7.14 2.54 -2.53
CA VAL A 168 -6.88 2.67 -1.11
C VAL A 168 -5.71 3.61 -0.89
N ASN A 169 -5.91 4.61 -0.05
CA ASN A 169 -4.87 5.55 0.36
C ASN A 169 -3.91 4.87 1.36
N VAL A 170 -3.09 3.94 0.87
CA VAL A 170 -2.03 3.29 1.65
C VAL A 170 -0.86 4.28 1.73
N ARG A 171 -0.78 5.01 2.84
CA ARG A 171 0.40 5.83 3.12
C ARG A 171 1.58 4.91 3.41
N GLY A 172 2.56 4.88 2.52
CA GLY A 172 3.84 4.22 2.77
C GLY A 172 4.53 4.81 4.01
N TYR A 173 5.36 4.03 4.66
CA TYR A 173 6.18 4.51 5.78
C TYR A 173 7.14 5.58 5.26
N HIS A 174 7.02 6.80 5.80
CA HIS A 174 8.03 7.82 5.63
C HIS A 174 9.05 7.66 6.76
N TYR A 175 10.22 7.16 6.45
CA TYR A 175 11.38 7.35 7.31
C TYR A 175 11.96 8.73 6.96
N ALA A 176 11.90 9.64 7.95
CA ALA A 176 12.56 10.94 7.90
C ALA A 176 14.08 10.77 8.01
#